data_1e9cb8fa7598de4fed7d7119dc48c108
#
_entry.id   1e9cb8fa7598de4fed7d7119dc48c108
#
_cell.length_a   1.000
_cell.length_b   1.000
_cell.length_c   1.000
_cell.angle_alpha   90.00
_cell.angle_beta   90.00
_cell.angle_gamma   90.00
#
_symmetry.space_group_name_H-M   'P 1'
#
loop_
_entity.id
_entity.type
_entity.pdbx_description
1 polymer ?
#
loop_
_entity_poly.entity_id
_entity_poly.type
_entity_poly.pdbx_seq_one_letter_code
_entity_poly.pdbx_strand_id
1 'polypeptide(L)'
;VCGFLALDNGKLITLGRGGSDITATLLGRGLDADKVIIVTDVAGVMPGDPRLVRADRHLAKISIKEIEILSRGGARVVHPAALLHKLPAQKAVIMDFKNPDYRRGGSEIVGHIRARVFRTREKLAFLTVVGQKFLATAGLLQKITRNLSERSISIYGISISENYIGLYVREDLAQAAYRHVYEITHTEPKFKAVSILKDIGRLRVTSASFIEEPGVIGRIGDLLALNDINILEMNTVKSDITLFLGQPDLAKAYRLLKS
;
A
#
# COMPACT_ATOMS: atom_id res chain seq x y z
N VAL A 1 -17.86 -25.04 6.34
CA VAL A 1 -17.24 -25.09 7.67
C VAL A 1 -17.51 -23.76 8.35
N CYS A 2 -18.15 -23.81 9.53
CA CYS A 2 -18.29 -22.63 10.38
C CYS A 2 -16.91 -22.29 10.97
N GLY A 3 -16.53 -21.02 10.88
CA GLY A 3 -15.24 -20.54 11.35
C GLY A 3 -15.38 -19.58 12.55
N PHE A 4 -14.28 -18.99 12.97
CA PHE A 4 -14.05 -18.03 14.05
C PHE A 4 -14.00 -18.58 15.49
N LEU A 5 -14.30 -19.85 15.71
CA LEU A 5 -14.18 -20.48 17.01
C LEU A 5 -12.90 -21.31 17.12
N ALA A 6 -12.28 -21.28 18.28
CA ALA A 6 -11.12 -22.10 18.64
C ALA A 6 -11.25 -22.63 20.07
N LEU A 7 -10.50 -23.66 20.40
CA LEU A 7 -10.36 -24.19 21.76
C LEU A 7 -8.97 -23.87 22.28
N ASP A 8 -8.91 -23.25 23.45
CA ASP A 8 -7.68 -23.01 24.19
C ASP A 8 -7.84 -23.58 25.60
N ASN A 9 -7.01 -24.58 25.95
CA ASN A 9 -7.08 -25.27 27.24
C ASN A 9 -8.51 -25.72 27.64
N GLY A 10 -9.28 -26.23 26.66
CA GLY A 10 -10.66 -26.69 26.85
C GLY A 10 -11.71 -25.57 26.95
N LYS A 11 -11.31 -24.29 26.83
CA LYS A 11 -12.23 -23.16 26.80
C LYS A 11 -12.48 -22.74 25.37
N LEU A 12 -13.76 -22.51 25.04
CA LEU A 12 -14.13 -21.96 23.76
C LEU A 12 -13.71 -20.48 23.68
N ILE A 13 -12.91 -20.16 22.69
CA ILE A 13 -12.48 -18.78 22.39
C ILE A 13 -12.88 -18.40 20.97
N THR A 14 -12.92 -17.09 20.70
CA THR A 14 -13.17 -16.57 19.37
C THR A 14 -11.88 -16.01 18.76
N LEU A 15 -11.70 -16.18 17.44
CA LEU A 15 -10.58 -15.60 16.70
C LEU A 15 -10.75 -14.10 16.44
N GLY A 16 -11.83 -13.51 16.95
CA GLY A 16 -12.13 -12.09 16.76
C GLY A 16 -12.60 -11.78 15.33
N ARG A 17 -12.41 -10.50 14.94
CA ARG A 17 -12.89 -10.01 13.64
C ARG A 17 -12.13 -10.70 12.49
N GLY A 18 -12.87 -11.19 11.50
CA GLY A 18 -12.31 -11.92 10.36
C GLY A 18 -11.98 -13.38 10.64
N GLY A 19 -12.32 -13.90 11.84
CA GLY A 19 -11.99 -15.27 12.25
C GLY A 19 -12.52 -16.34 11.31
N SER A 20 -13.66 -16.13 10.65
CA SER A 20 -14.20 -17.06 9.63
C SER A 20 -13.29 -17.15 8.41
N ASP A 21 -12.82 -16.03 7.92
CA ASP A 21 -11.93 -15.96 6.75
C ASP A 21 -10.57 -16.58 7.08
N ILE A 22 -10.05 -16.30 8.30
CA ILE A 22 -8.80 -16.90 8.81
C ILE A 22 -8.95 -18.42 8.92
N THR A 23 -10.05 -18.90 9.49
CA THR A 23 -10.32 -20.34 9.60
C THR A 23 -10.37 -21.01 8.22
N ALA A 24 -11.06 -20.39 7.25
CA ALA A 24 -11.16 -20.93 5.90
C ALA A 24 -9.77 -21.11 5.25
N THR A 25 -8.90 -20.11 5.37
CA THR A 25 -7.56 -20.15 4.77
C THR A 25 -6.59 -21.07 5.53
N LEU A 26 -6.68 -21.12 6.87
CA LEU A 26 -5.90 -22.06 7.69
C LEU A 26 -6.27 -23.50 7.38
N LEU A 27 -7.56 -23.82 7.30
CA LEU A 27 -8.03 -25.16 6.91
C LEU A 27 -7.60 -25.50 5.49
N GLY A 28 -7.74 -24.56 4.55
CA GLY A 28 -7.28 -24.75 3.19
C GLY A 28 -5.79 -25.06 3.11
N ARG A 29 -4.97 -24.39 3.94
CA ARG A 29 -3.54 -24.66 4.05
C ARG A 29 -3.26 -26.01 4.71
N GLY A 30 -3.93 -26.32 5.82
CA GLY A 30 -3.71 -27.56 6.57
C GLY A 30 -4.12 -28.82 5.81
N LEU A 31 -5.10 -28.71 4.91
CA LEU A 31 -5.61 -29.78 4.05
C LEU A 31 -4.92 -29.82 2.67
N ASP A 32 -3.97 -28.93 2.43
CA ASP A 32 -3.33 -28.73 1.12
C ASP A 32 -4.35 -28.61 -0.04
N ALA A 33 -5.43 -27.87 0.23
CA ALA A 33 -6.54 -27.74 -0.70
C ALA A 33 -6.15 -26.90 -1.92
N ASP A 34 -6.53 -27.34 -3.11
CA ASP A 34 -6.31 -26.58 -4.35
C ASP A 34 -7.08 -25.26 -4.37
N LYS A 35 -8.25 -25.23 -3.70
CA LYS A 35 -9.15 -24.08 -3.73
C LYS A 35 -9.81 -23.86 -2.37
N VAL A 36 -9.78 -22.60 -1.93
CA VAL A 36 -10.57 -22.11 -0.78
C VAL A 36 -11.66 -21.16 -1.30
N ILE A 37 -12.89 -21.40 -0.89
CA ILE A 37 -14.02 -20.54 -1.24
C ILE A 37 -14.51 -19.84 0.02
N ILE A 38 -14.45 -18.51 0.03
CA ILE A 38 -14.99 -17.67 1.08
C ILE A 38 -16.40 -17.25 0.64
N VAL A 39 -17.38 -17.84 1.29
CA VAL A 39 -18.79 -17.61 0.97
C VAL A 39 -19.30 -16.43 1.80
N THR A 40 -19.92 -15.46 1.12
CA THR A 40 -20.41 -14.21 1.72
C THR A 40 -21.75 -13.80 1.11
N ASP A 41 -22.25 -12.63 1.43
CA ASP A 41 -23.51 -12.07 0.93
C ASP A 41 -23.35 -11.20 -0.33
N VAL A 42 -22.14 -11.15 -0.89
CA VAL A 42 -21.84 -10.42 -2.13
C VAL A 42 -21.28 -11.35 -3.20
N ALA A 43 -21.56 -11.04 -4.47
CA ALA A 43 -21.15 -11.85 -5.61
C ALA A 43 -19.63 -11.96 -5.82
N GLY A 44 -18.88 -11.14 -5.11
CA GLY A 44 -17.42 -11.02 -5.19
C GLY A 44 -16.98 -9.62 -4.80
N VAL A 45 -15.75 -9.27 -5.13
CA VAL A 45 -15.21 -7.92 -4.87
C VAL A 45 -15.81 -6.93 -5.86
N MET A 46 -16.54 -5.97 -5.35
CA MET A 46 -17.18 -4.93 -6.15
C MET A 46 -16.20 -3.78 -6.44
N PRO A 47 -16.30 -3.11 -7.60
CA PRO A 47 -15.46 -1.94 -7.92
C PRO A 47 -15.76 -0.70 -7.06
N GLY A 48 -16.88 -0.67 -6.36
CA GLY A 48 -17.27 0.37 -5.42
C GLY A 48 -18.14 -0.17 -4.30
N ASP A 49 -18.39 0.62 -3.26
CA ASP A 49 -19.32 0.25 -2.18
C ASP A 49 -20.77 0.22 -2.72
N PRO A 50 -21.45 -0.96 -2.71
CA PRO A 50 -22.81 -1.08 -3.24
C PRO A 50 -23.84 -0.20 -2.54
N ARG A 51 -23.53 0.32 -1.36
CA ARG A 51 -24.39 1.26 -0.61
C ARG A 51 -24.29 2.69 -1.13
N LEU A 52 -23.19 3.02 -1.82
CA LEU A 52 -22.89 4.36 -2.31
C LEU A 52 -23.07 4.48 -3.83
N VAL A 53 -22.77 3.41 -4.56
CA VAL A 53 -22.85 3.38 -6.02
C VAL A 53 -23.46 2.06 -6.50
N ARG A 54 -24.26 2.12 -7.58
CA ARG A 54 -24.74 0.90 -8.22
C ARG A 54 -23.58 0.23 -8.94
N ALA A 55 -23.23 -0.98 -8.51
CA ALA A 55 -22.22 -1.78 -9.16
C ALA A 55 -22.87 -3.01 -9.80
N ASP A 56 -22.83 -3.07 -11.12
CA ASP A 56 -23.53 -4.12 -11.90
C ASP A 56 -22.69 -5.38 -12.09
N ARG A 57 -21.41 -5.33 -11.72
CA ARG A 57 -20.46 -6.46 -11.86
C ARG A 57 -19.41 -6.48 -10.75
N HIS A 58 -18.94 -7.67 -10.41
CA HIS A 58 -17.77 -7.85 -9.55
C HIS A 58 -16.49 -7.98 -10.38
N LEU A 59 -15.35 -7.77 -9.74
CA LEU A 59 -14.02 -7.98 -10.33
C LEU A 59 -13.77 -9.49 -10.45
N ALA A 60 -13.49 -9.99 -11.65
CA ALA A 60 -13.20 -11.42 -11.85
C ALA A 60 -11.92 -11.88 -11.11
N LYS A 61 -10.91 -11.01 -11.07
CA LYS A 61 -9.64 -11.24 -10.36
C LYS A 61 -9.22 -9.99 -9.61
N ILE A 62 -8.60 -10.22 -8.45
CA ILE A 62 -8.01 -9.15 -7.63
C ILE A 62 -6.79 -9.71 -6.92
N SER A 63 -5.72 -8.93 -6.86
CA SER A 63 -4.52 -9.32 -6.13
C SER A 63 -4.70 -9.12 -4.63
N ILE A 64 -3.97 -9.91 -3.83
CA ILE A 64 -3.91 -9.71 -2.37
C ILE A 64 -3.54 -8.27 -2.04
N LYS A 65 -2.60 -7.67 -2.78
CA LYS A 65 -2.17 -6.30 -2.56
C LYS A 65 -3.29 -5.27 -2.79
N GLU A 66 -4.09 -5.46 -3.83
CA GLU A 66 -5.26 -4.60 -4.08
C GLU A 66 -6.31 -4.75 -2.98
N ILE A 67 -6.55 -5.98 -2.50
CA ILE A 67 -7.46 -6.22 -1.35
C ILE A 67 -6.96 -5.49 -0.09
N GLU A 68 -5.67 -5.55 0.20
CA GLU A 68 -5.08 -4.81 1.34
C GLU A 68 -5.30 -3.30 1.22
N ILE A 69 -5.11 -2.73 0.03
CA ILE A 69 -5.33 -1.31 -0.23
C ILE A 69 -6.81 -0.95 -0.05
N LEU A 70 -7.71 -1.74 -0.64
CA LEU A 70 -9.16 -1.54 -0.52
C LEU A 70 -9.64 -1.65 0.93
N SER A 71 -9.16 -2.64 1.68
CA SER A 71 -9.50 -2.82 3.10
C SER A 71 -9.03 -1.65 3.96
N ARG A 72 -7.92 -1.00 3.59
CA ARG A 72 -7.47 0.25 4.23
C ARG A 72 -8.45 1.40 3.98
N GLY A 73 -9.01 1.46 2.78
CA GLY A 73 -10.07 2.43 2.41
C GLY A 73 -11.44 2.14 3.03
N GLY A 74 -11.55 1.12 3.91
CA GLY A 74 -12.79 0.76 4.59
C GLY A 74 -13.63 -0.30 3.88
N ALA A 75 -13.19 -0.82 2.73
CA ALA A 75 -13.90 -1.89 2.04
C ALA A 75 -13.89 -3.20 2.88
N ARG A 76 -15.05 -3.79 3.06
CA ARG A 76 -15.23 -5.06 3.77
C ARG A 76 -15.30 -6.19 2.75
N VAL A 77 -14.13 -6.68 2.32
CA VAL A 77 -14.06 -7.73 1.29
C VAL A 77 -13.70 -9.06 1.91
N VAL A 78 -12.50 -9.16 2.45
CA VAL A 78 -11.93 -10.30 3.20
C VAL A 78 -11.00 -9.72 4.24
N HIS A 79 -10.93 -10.34 5.40
CA HIS A 79 -9.99 -9.88 6.42
C HIS A 79 -8.54 -10.09 5.94
N PRO A 80 -7.69 -9.06 5.91
CA PRO A 80 -6.32 -9.18 5.37
C PRO A 80 -5.48 -10.29 6.03
N ALA A 81 -5.66 -10.52 7.33
CA ALA A 81 -4.97 -11.59 8.05
C ALA A 81 -5.25 -13.00 7.47
N ALA A 82 -6.44 -13.23 6.94
CA ALA A 82 -6.75 -14.50 6.27
C ALA A 82 -5.83 -14.77 5.08
N LEU A 83 -5.47 -13.70 4.34
CA LEU A 83 -4.65 -13.83 3.14
C LEU A 83 -3.18 -14.18 3.43
N LEU A 84 -2.72 -14.05 4.69
CA LEU A 84 -1.39 -14.48 5.13
C LEU A 84 -1.21 -16.00 5.05
N HIS A 85 -2.29 -16.72 5.20
CA HIS A 85 -2.29 -18.20 5.24
C HIS A 85 -2.51 -18.84 3.88
N LYS A 86 -2.87 -18.06 2.84
CA LYS A 86 -3.05 -18.56 1.49
C LYS A 86 -1.73 -19.05 0.90
N LEU A 87 -1.71 -20.29 0.45
CA LEU A 87 -0.55 -20.85 -0.27
C LEU A 87 -0.38 -20.22 -1.66
N PRO A 88 0.86 -20.16 -2.19
CA PRO A 88 1.14 -19.55 -3.50
C PRO A 88 0.33 -20.16 -4.64
N ALA A 89 0.25 -21.50 -4.72
CA ALA A 89 -0.48 -22.23 -5.78
C ALA A 89 -1.98 -22.32 -5.51
N GLN A 90 -2.42 -22.13 -4.27
CA GLN A 90 -3.80 -22.26 -3.86
C GLN A 90 -4.67 -21.17 -4.48
N LYS A 91 -5.83 -21.53 -5.01
CA LYS A 91 -6.85 -20.57 -5.43
C LYS A 91 -7.70 -20.17 -4.23
N ALA A 92 -7.95 -18.88 -4.08
CA ALA A 92 -8.93 -18.36 -3.14
C ALA A 92 -9.99 -17.58 -3.92
N VAL A 93 -11.26 -17.81 -3.62
CA VAL A 93 -12.38 -17.18 -4.34
C VAL A 93 -13.38 -16.64 -3.33
N ILE A 94 -13.83 -15.41 -3.54
CA ILE A 94 -14.94 -14.80 -2.81
C ILE A 94 -16.20 -14.97 -3.64
N MET A 95 -17.28 -15.45 -3.04
CA MET A 95 -18.48 -15.85 -3.76
C MET A 95 -19.74 -15.65 -2.93
N ASP A 96 -20.85 -15.32 -3.59
CA ASP A 96 -22.17 -15.23 -2.96
C ASP A 96 -22.68 -16.61 -2.53
N PHE A 97 -23.27 -16.69 -1.33
CA PHE A 97 -23.95 -17.90 -0.85
C PHE A 97 -25.17 -18.30 -1.73
N LYS A 98 -25.70 -17.37 -2.51
CA LYS A 98 -26.77 -17.60 -3.48
C LYS A 98 -26.31 -18.22 -4.79
N ASN A 99 -24.98 -18.32 -5.00
CA ASN A 99 -24.46 -18.92 -6.22
C ASN A 99 -24.73 -20.45 -6.21
N PRO A 100 -25.50 -20.97 -7.18
CA PRO A 100 -25.83 -22.40 -7.22
C PRO A 100 -24.64 -23.29 -7.59
N ASP A 101 -23.60 -22.75 -8.20
CA ASP A 101 -22.42 -23.49 -8.63
C ASP A 101 -21.12 -22.91 -8.07
N TYR A 102 -20.62 -23.47 -6.97
CA TYR A 102 -19.34 -23.06 -6.35
C TYR A 102 -18.09 -23.36 -7.20
N ARG A 103 -18.25 -23.96 -8.36
CA ARG A 103 -17.15 -24.16 -9.32
C ARG A 103 -16.90 -22.94 -10.18
N ARG A 104 -17.92 -22.09 -10.37
CA ARG A 104 -17.90 -20.95 -11.28
C ARG A 104 -18.32 -19.66 -10.58
N GLY A 105 -17.81 -18.55 -11.10
CA GLY A 105 -18.14 -17.20 -10.61
C GLY A 105 -17.30 -16.74 -9.42
N GLY A 106 -17.69 -15.59 -8.88
CA GLY A 106 -16.97 -14.94 -7.79
C GLY A 106 -15.70 -14.19 -8.23
N SER A 107 -14.98 -13.67 -7.25
CA SER A 107 -13.70 -12.97 -7.45
C SER A 107 -12.55 -13.86 -7.02
N GLU A 108 -11.65 -14.20 -7.95
CA GLU A 108 -10.43 -14.93 -7.65
C GLU A 108 -9.39 -14.01 -7.02
N ILE A 109 -8.87 -14.39 -5.85
CA ILE A 109 -7.79 -13.71 -5.17
C ILE A 109 -6.45 -14.28 -5.65
N VAL A 110 -5.66 -13.47 -6.34
CA VAL A 110 -4.38 -13.88 -6.93
C VAL A 110 -3.18 -13.37 -6.13
N GLY A 111 -2.07 -14.10 -6.21
CA GLY A 111 -0.82 -13.75 -5.53
C GLY A 111 -0.68 -14.33 -4.13
N HIS A 112 0.38 -13.92 -3.47
CA HIS A 112 0.70 -14.24 -2.07
C HIS A 112 1.61 -13.15 -1.51
N ILE A 113 1.61 -12.97 -0.18
CA ILE A 113 2.48 -12.02 0.49
C ILE A 113 3.79 -12.74 0.85
N ARG A 114 4.91 -12.18 0.40
CA ARG A 114 6.25 -12.60 0.83
C ARG A 114 6.98 -11.41 1.43
N ALA A 115 7.69 -11.62 2.51
CA ALA A 115 8.63 -10.63 3.01
C ALA A 115 9.71 -10.37 1.96
N ARG A 116 9.86 -9.12 1.55
CA ARG A 116 10.86 -8.71 0.56
C ARG A 116 11.29 -7.28 0.80
N VAL A 117 12.57 -7.03 0.54
CA VAL A 117 13.11 -5.68 0.46
C VAL A 117 13.44 -5.38 -1.00
N PHE A 118 12.94 -4.27 -1.49
CA PHE A 118 13.20 -3.78 -2.84
C PHE A 118 13.88 -2.43 -2.77
N ARG A 119 14.93 -2.24 -3.54
CA ARG A 119 15.49 -0.92 -3.80
C ARG A 119 15.16 -0.51 -5.23
N THR A 120 14.83 0.75 -5.43
CA THR A 120 14.74 1.30 -6.78
C THR A 120 16.14 1.46 -7.37
N ARG A 121 16.24 1.30 -8.68
CA ARG A 121 17.49 1.53 -9.42
C ARG A 121 17.67 3.01 -9.71
N GLU A 122 16.57 3.71 -9.92
CA GLU A 122 16.54 5.14 -10.23
C GLU A 122 16.91 5.96 -8.99
N LYS A 123 17.79 6.92 -9.20
CA LYS A 123 18.01 7.99 -8.25
C LYS A 123 16.85 8.97 -8.32
N LEU A 124 16.45 9.47 -7.18
CA LEU A 124 15.38 10.43 -7.04
C LEU A 124 15.91 11.78 -6.55
N ALA A 125 15.13 12.82 -6.83
CA ALA A 125 15.26 14.13 -6.23
C ALA A 125 13.94 14.53 -5.59
N PHE A 126 14.00 15.30 -4.53
CA PHE A 126 12.86 15.85 -3.81
C PHE A 126 12.73 17.34 -4.10
N LEU A 127 11.66 17.72 -4.77
CA LEU A 127 11.27 19.11 -4.96
C LEU A 127 10.36 19.52 -3.82
N THR A 128 10.68 20.62 -3.16
CA THR A 128 9.84 21.22 -2.13
C THR A 128 9.29 22.55 -2.62
N VAL A 129 7.99 22.63 -2.76
CA VAL A 129 7.27 23.88 -3.04
C VAL A 129 6.77 24.43 -1.71
N VAL A 130 7.28 25.60 -1.34
CA VAL A 130 6.90 26.30 -0.11
C VAL A 130 5.81 27.32 -0.42
N GLY A 131 4.85 27.44 0.46
CA GLY A 131 3.76 28.41 0.29
C GLY A 131 2.87 28.51 1.52
N GLN A 132 1.61 28.81 1.31
CA GLN A 132 0.63 29.00 2.39
C GLN A 132 -0.71 28.36 2.07
N LYS A 133 -1.38 27.84 3.11
CA LYS A 133 -2.75 27.31 3.04
C LYS A 133 -2.94 26.21 1.99
N PHE A 134 -1.94 25.38 1.79
CA PHE A 134 -2.02 24.32 0.77
C PHE A 134 -3.14 23.33 1.03
N LEU A 135 -3.36 22.94 2.29
CA LEU A 135 -4.44 22.03 2.66
C LEU A 135 -5.83 22.67 2.54
N ALA A 136 -5.91 23.97 2.74
CA ALA A 136 -7.18 24.72 2.71
C ALA A 136 -7.55 25.23 1.31
N THR A 137 -6.72 25.01 0.29
CA THR A 137 -6.94 25.54 -1.06
C THR A 137 -6.98 24.41 -2.08
N ALA A 138 -8.17 24.13 -2.59
CA ALA A 138 -8.35 23.17 -3.67
C ALA A 138 -7.59 23.61 -4.95
N GLY A 139 -7.08 22.64 -5.70
CA GLY A 139 -6.48 22.86 -7.01
C GLY A 139 -5.00 23.23 -7.02
N LEU A 140 -4.35 23.55 -5.89
CA LEU A 140 -2.91 23.89 -5.88
C LEU A 140 -2.03 22.71 -6.29
N LEU A 141 -2.30 21.51 -5.75
CA LEU A 141 -1.62 20.29 -6.16
C LEU A 141 -1.86 19.98 -7.64
N GLN A 142 -3.09 20.20 -8.12
CA GLN A 142 -3.44 19.97 -9.52
C GLN A 142 -2.58 20.82 -10.47
N LYS A 143 -2.32 22.10 -10.15
CA LYS A 143 -1.47 22.96 -10.96
C LYS A 143 -0.08 22.38 -11.15
N ILE A 144 0.53 21.88 -10.06
CA ILE A 144 1.86 21.26 -10.10
C ILE A 144 1.81 19.94 -10.88
N THR A 145 0.91 19.04 -10.52
CA THR A 145 0.84 17.70 -11.12
C THR A 145 0.50 17.75 -12.60
N ARG A 146 -0.39 18.65 -13.02
CA ARG A 146 -0.72 18.88 -14.43
C ARG A 146 0.51 19.36 -15.20
N ASN A 147 1.22 20.35 -14.69
CA ASN A 147 2.40 20.91 -15.32
C ASN A 147 3.50 19.86 -15.54
N LEU A 148 3.73 18.98 -14.56
CA LEU A 148 4.68 17.87 -14.66
C LEU A 148 4.18 16.78 -15.62
N SER A 149 2.89 16.46 -15.59
CA SER A 149 2.28 15.44 -16.45
C SER A 149 2.36 15.82 -17.94
N GLU A 150 2.08 17.07 -18.30
CA GLU A 150 2.20 17.58 -19.67
C GLU A 150 3.62 17.44 -20.25
N ARG A 151 4.61 17.24 -19.38
CA ARG A 151 6.03 17.04 -19.72
C ARG A 151 6.53 15.62 -19.49
N SER A 152 5.61 14.69 -19.28
CA SER A 152 5.90 13.27 -19.02
C SER A 152 6.84 13.04 -17.83
N ILE A 153 6.78 13.91 -16.81
CA ILE A 153 7.55 13.78 -15.57
C ILE A 153 6.71 13.02 -14.55
N SER A 154 7.10 11.78 -14.28
CA SER A 154 6.45 10.93 -13.29
C SER A 154 6.80 11.32 -11.86
N ILE A 155 5.80 11.21 -10.96
CA ILE A 155 5.94 11.49 -9.53
C ILE A 155 5.98 10.15 -8.78
N TYR A 156 7.02 9.94 -7.96
CA TYR A 156 7.27 8.71 -7.21
C TYR A 156 6.79 8.76 -5.77
N GLY A 157 6.45 9.93 -5.28
CA GLY A 157 5.90 10.17 -3.95
C GLY A 157 5.48 11.62 -3.80
N ILE A 158 4.50 11.89 -2.96
CA ILE A 158 3.98 13.23 -2.67
C ILE A 158 3.79 13.34 -1.16
N SER A 159 4.28 14.45 -0.60
CA SER A 159 4.00 14.87 0.76
C SER A 159 3.33 16.23 0.74
N ILE A 160 2.30 16.42 1.53
CA ILE A 160 1.58 17.70 1.63
C ILE A 160 1.43 18.08 3.08
N SER A 161 1.80 19.32 3.39
CA SER A 161 1.47 19.97 4.66
C SER A 161 0.83 21.33 4.43
N GLU A 162 0.56 22.05 5.50
CA GLU A 162 -0.03 23.39 5.41
C GLU A 162 0.83 24.36 4.61
N ASN A 163 2.15 24.24 4.72
CA ASN A 163 3.12 25.22 4.22
C ASN A 163 4.04 24.68 3.11
N TYR A 164 3.94 23.41 2.75
CA TYR A 164 4.73 22.86 1.64
C TYR A 164 4.03 21.70 0.92
N ILE A 165 4.42 21.51 -0.34
CA ILE A 165 4.17 20.33 -1.15
C ILE A 165 5.53 19.77 -1.54
N GLY A 166 5.79 18.52 -1.18
CA GLY A 166 7.00 17.78 -1.54
C GLY A 166 6.70 16.75 -2.63
N LEU A 167 7.58 16.62 -3.61
CA LEU A 167 7.42 15.73 -4.76
C LEU A 167 8.72 14.97 -5.03
N TYR A 168 8.66 13.65 -5.09
CA TYR A 168 9.77 12.81 -5.53
C TYR A 168 9.68 12.57 -7.03
N VAL A 169 10.70 12.98 -7.76
CA VAL A 169 10.84 12.78 -9.22
C VAL A 169 12.17 12.09 -9.52
N ARG A 170 12.34 11.54 -10.72
CA ARG A 170 13.65 11.04 -11.16
C ARG A 170 14.67 12.17 -11.18
N GLU A 171 15.88 11.88 -10.73
CA GLU A 171 16.94 12.90 -10.58
C GLU A 171 17.39 13.47 -11.92
N ASP A 172 17.43 12.67 -12.99
CA ASP A 172 17.78 13.14 -14.33
C ASP A 172 16.76 14.14 -14.92
N LEU A 173 15.51 14.09 -14.47
CA LEU A 173 14.45 15.01 -14.85
C LEU A 173 14.24 16.15 -13.84
N ALA A 174 14.96 16.11 -12.71
CA ALA A 174 14.71 16.99 -11.57
C ALA A 174 14.95 18.48 -11.88
N GLN A 175 15.94 18.79 -12.72
CA GLN A 175 16.21 20.17 -13.11
C GLN A 175 15.12 20.74 -14.03
N ALA A 176 14.59 19.92 -14.92
CA ALA A 176 13.44 20.30 -15.75
C ALA A 176 12.19 20.49 -14.88
N ALA A 177 11.91 19.51 -13.99
CA ALA A 177 10.81 19.62 -13.04
C ALA A 177 10.89 20.88 -12.18
N TYR A 178 12.08 21.19 -11.66
CA TYR A 178 12.32 22.40 -10.88
C TYR A 178 11.95 23.67 -11.65
N ARG A 179 12.45 23.82 -12.88
CA ARG A 179 12.16 25.02 -13.71
C ARG A 179 10.65 25.18 -13.91
N HIS A 180 9.96 24.12 -14.27
CA HIS A 180 8.53 24.16 -14.54
C HIS A 180 7.68 24.42 -13.29
N VAL A 181 8.08 23.88 -12.15
CA VAL A 181 7.43 24.20 -10.88
C VAL A 181 7.73 25.62 -10.45
N TYR A 182 8.96 26.10 -10.69
CA TYR A 182 9.33 27.48 -10.41
C TYR A 182 8.48 28.49 -11.22
N GLU A 183 8.20 28.22 -12.51
CA GLU A 183 7.32 29.06 -13.33
C GLU A 183 5.94 29.25 -12.70
N ILE A 184 5.40 28.21 -12.04
CA ILE A 184 4.10 28.27 -11.37
C ILE A 184 4.15 29.23 -10.16
N THR A 185 5.31 29.38 -9.49
CA THR A 185 5.43 30.29 -8.33
C THR A 185 5.20 31.75 -8.72
N HIS A 186 5.40 32.12 -9.97
CA HIS A 186 5.14 33.47 -10.47
C HIS A 186 3.67 33.73 -10.79
N THR A 187 2.90 32.68 -11.07
CA THR A 187 1.49 32.80 -11.48
C THR A 187 0.50 32.48 -10.35
N GLU A 188 0.97 31.83 -9.28
CA GLU A 188 0.14 31.43 -8.15
C GLU A 188 0.62 32.14 -6.86
N PRO A 189 -0.11 33.14 -6.37
CA PRO A 189 0.31 33.96 -5.22
C PRO A 189 0.52 33.18 -3.91
N LYS A 190 -0.04 31.95 -3.81
CA LYS A 190 0.13 31.10 -2.64
C LYS A 190 1.43 30.33 -2.63
N PHE A 191 2.10 30.20 -3.76
CA PHE A 191 3.44 29.64 -3.86
C PHE A 191 4.48 30.73 -3.64
N LYS A 192 5.50 30.43 -2.83
CA LYS A 192 6.53 31.39 -2.47
C LYS A 192 7.90 31.05 -3.03
N ALA A 193 8.26 29.78 -2.95
CA ALA A 193 9.58 29.32 -3.34
C ALA A 193 9.55 27.84 -3.69
N VAL A 194 10.53 27.39 -4.45
CA VAL A 194 10.80 25.99 -4.72
C VAL A 194 12.26 25.69 -4.42
N SER A 195 12.53 24.51 -3.84
CA SER A 195 13.87 24.00 -3.61
C SER A 195 13.98 22.57 -4.13
N ILE A 196 15.21 22.07 -4.26
CA ILE A 196 15.50 20.73 -4.73
C ILE A 196 16.59 20.09 -3.88
N LEU A 197 16.35 18.88 -3.43
CA LEU A 197 17.32 17.97 -2.81
C LEU A 197 17.53 16.79 -3.74
N LYS A 198 18.78 16.50 -4.09
CA LYS A 198 19.17 15.38 -4.96
C LYS A 198 19.71 14.20 -4.17
N ASP A 199 20.18 13.19 -4.88
CA ASP A 199 20.80 11.98 -4.32
C ASP A 199 19.90 11.24 -3.31
N ILE A 200 18.65 10.99 -3.67
CA ILE A 200 17.69 10.25 -2.86
C ILE A 200 17.48 8.85 -3.44
N GLY A 201 17.57 7.87 -2.56
CA GLY A 201 17.21 6.49 -2.83
C GLY A 201 15.87 6.10 -2.22
N ARG A 202 15.20 5.14 -2.81
CA ARG A 202 13.93 4.60 -2.32
C ARG A 202 14.06 3.11 -2.03
N LEU A 203 13.73 2.71 -0.80
CA LEU A 203 13.54 1.33 -0.38
C LEU A 203 12.05 1.05 -0.15
N ARG A 204 11.62 -0.14 -0.48
CA ARG A 204 10.33 -0.67 -0.08
C ARG A 204 10.51 -2.00 0.63
N VAL A 205 10.02 -2.08 1.83
CA VAL A 205 9.99 -3.30 2.64
C VAL A 205 8.56 -3.82 2.63
N THR A 206 8.36 -5.05 2.20
CA THR A 206 7.06 -5.71 2.21
C THR A 206 7.12 -6.88 3.19
N SER A 207 6.18 -6.96 4.11
CA SER A 207 6.00 -8.14 4.96
C SER A 207 4.55 -8.30 5.38
N ALA A 208 4.10 -9.54 5.41
CA ALA A 208 2.79 -9.89 5.92
C ALA A 208 2.64 -9.54 7.41
N SER A 209 3.70 -9.68 8.20
CA SER A 209 3.69 -9.39 9.64
C SER A 209 3.40 -7.92 9.96
N PHE A 210 3.67 -6.99 9.03
CA PHE A 210 3.40 -5.56 9.24
C PHE A 210 1.93 -5.23 9.44
N ILE A 211 1.04 -6.14 9.08
CA ILE A 211 -0.41 -5.94 9.21
C ILE A 211 -0.86 -6.06 10.68
N GLU A 212 -0.24 -6.95 11.43
CA GLU A 212 -0.69 -7.36 12.76
C GLU A 212 0.31 -7.07 13.88
N GLU A 213 1.61 -6.93 13.56
CA GLU A 213 2.63 -6.71 14.56
C GLU A 213 2.77 -5.22 14.92
N PRO A 214 2.49 -4.83 16.18
CA PRO A 214 2.79 -3.48 16.62
C PRO A 214 4.30 -3.24 16.71
N GLY A 215 4.72 -1.97 16.55
CA GLY A 215 6.10 -1.56 16.73
C GLY A 215 7.06 -1.83 15.56
N VAL A 216 6.58 -2.33 14.41
CA VAL A 216 7.44 -2.59 13.24
C VAL A 216 8.17 -1.34 12.77
N ILE A 217 7.46 -0.21 12.70
CA ILE A 217 8.06 1.08 12.29
C ILE A 217 9.17 1.47 13.25
N GLY A 218 8.96 1.31 14.57
CA GLY A 218 9.97 1.56 15.59
C GLY A 218 11.22 0.71 15.37
N ARG A 219 11.06 -0.61 15.22
CA ARG A 219 12.19 -1.52 14.95
C ARG A 219 12.99 -1.16 13.71
N ILE A 220 12.32 -0.77 12.63
CA ILE A 220 12.99 -0.30 11.41
C ILE A 220 13.73 1.01 11.69
N GLY A 221 13.11 1.95 12.39
CA GLY A 221 13.70 3.21 12.78
C GLY A 221 14.95 3.01 13.65
N ASP A 222 14.85 2.20 14.70
CA ASP A 222 15.96 1.88 15.61
C ASP A 222 17.13 1.21 14.87
N LEU A 223 16.82 0.23 13.99
CA LEU A 223 17.84 -0.46 13.20
C LEU A 223 18.62 0.52 12.31
N LEU A 224 17.94 1.43 11.66
CA LEU A 224 18.57 2.42 10.78
C LEU A 224 19.33 3.47 11.59
N ALA A 225 18.76 3.95 12.70
CA ALA A 225 19.40 4.92 13.60
C ALA A 225 20.70 4.38 14.21
N LEU A 226 20.70 3.13 14.69
CA LEU A 226 21.91 2.45 15.22
C LEU A 226 23.04 2.29 14.17
N ASN A 227 22.71 2.50 12.91
CA ASN A 227 23.64 2.43 11.80
C ASN A 227 23.89 3.79 11.12
N ASP A 228 23.54 4.89 11.79
CA ASP A 228 23.72 6.27 11.30
C ASP A 228 23.03 6.54 9.96
N ILE A 229 21.88 5.90 9.71
CA ILE A 229 21.09 6.09 8.50
C ILE A 229 19.89 6.95 8.82
N ASN A 230 19.82 8.13 8.21
CA ASN A 230 18.68 9.04 8.36
C ASN A 230 17.55 8.71 7.39
N ILE A 231 16.31 8.73 7.89
CA ILE A 231 15.09 8.58 7.09
C ILE A 231 14.58 9.97 6.75
N LEU A 232 14.56 10.31 5.45
CA LEU A 232 14.02 11.58 4.96
C LEU A 232 12.49 11.58 5.02
N GLU A 233 11.88 10.47 4.61
CA GLU A 233 10.44 10.28 4.66
C GLU A 233 10.10 8.79 4.74
N MET A 234 9.02 8.47 5.42
CA MET A 234 8.46 7.13 5.51
C MET A 234 6.98 7.15 5.14
N ASN A 235 6.59 6.25 4.25
CA ASN A 235 5.20 6.05 3.87
C ASN A 235 4.80 4.60 4.09
N THR A 236 3.65 4.36 4.70
CA THR A 236 3.20 3.02 5.06
C THR A 236 1.87 2.66 4.41
N VAL A 237 1.79 1.50 3.82
CA VAL A 237 0.57 0.91 3.28
C VAL A 237 0.49 -0.54 3.75
N LYS A 238 -0.12 -0.77 4.92
CA LYS A 238 -0.28 -2.10 5.55
C LYS A 238 0.98 -2.98 5.48
N SER A 239 1.07 -3.86 4.47
CA SER A 239 2.20 -4.77 4.27
C SER A 239 3.45 -4.11 3.67
N ASP A 240 3.36 -2.85 3.22
CA ASP A 240 4.45 -2.12 2.59
C ASP A 240 4.88 -0.91 3.43
N ILE A 241 6.17 -0.79 3.65
CA ILE A 241 6.82 0.41 4.18
C ILE A 241 7.76 0.93 3.11
N THR A 242 7.54 2.15 2.64
CA THR A 242 8.42 2.83 1.70
C THR A 242 9.25 3.85 2.46
N LEU A 243 10.56 3.79 2.29
CA LEU A 243 11.56 4.66 2.90
C LEU A 243 12.25 5.48 1.81
N PHE A 244 12.37 6.77 2.03
CA PHE A 244 13.22 7.65 1.25
C PHE A 244 14.44 8.02 2.11
N LEU A 245 15.62 7.74 1.58
CA LEU A 245 16.90 7.84 2.28
C LEU A 245 17.90 8.59 1.40
N GLY A 246 19.02 9.04 1.96
CA GLY A 246 20.16 9.44 1.15
C GLY A 246 20.64 8.29 0.27
N GLN A 247 20.95 8.57 -0.99
CA GLN A 247 21.44 7.55 -1.93
C GLN A 247 22.70 6.81 -1.46
N PRO A 248 23.67 7.45 -0.76
CA PRO A 248 24.83 6.75 -0.20
C PRO A 248 24.45 5.64 0.78
N ASP A 249 23.39 5.84 1.55
CA ASP A 249 22.95 4.92 2.62
C ASP A 249 22.10 3.77 2.07
N LEU A 250 21.58 3.89 0.86
CA LEU A 250 20.61 2.95 0.29
C LEU A 250 21.10 1.50 0.27
N ALA A 251 22.36 1.28 -0.08
CA ALA A 251 22.93 -0.07 -0.15
C ALA A 251 23.14 -0.69 1.24
N LYS A 252 23.51 0.12 2.25
CA LYS A 252 23.66 -0.31 3.64
C LYS A 252 22.30 -0.64 4.24
N ALA A 253 21.33 0.26 4.09
CA ALA A 253 19.94 0.06 4.54
C ALA A 253 19.30 -1.18 3.92
N TYR A 254 19.50 -1.41 2.62
CA TYR A 254 18.98 -2.59 1.93
C TYR A 254 19.52 -3.90 2.55
N ARG A 255 20.81 -3.97 2.87
CA ARG A 255 21.41 -5.16 3.50
C ARG A 255 20.86 -5.40 4.90
N LEU A 256 20.78 -4.35 5.71
CA LEU A 256 20.27 -4.40 7.08
C LEU A 256 18.80 -4.86 7.15
N LEU A 257 17.96 -4.37 6.24
CA LEU A 257 16.53 -4.70 6.24
C LEU A 257 16.22 -6.05 5.56
N LYS A 258 17.20 -6.64 4.88
CA LYS A 258 17.07 -7.97 4.24
C LYS A 258 17.49 -9.10 5.17
N SER A 259 18.39 -8.83 6.13
CA SER A 259 18.83 -9.80 7.16
C SER A 259 17.69 -10.14 8.11
#